data_1d7695e356412fba2e80a96cc3a5f003
#
_entry.id   1d7695e356412fba2e80a96cc3a5f003
#
_cell.length_a   1.000
_cell.length_b   1.000
_cell.length_c   1.000
_cell.angle_alpha   90.00
_cell.angle_beta   90.00
_cell.angle_gamma   90.00
#
_symmetry.space_group_name_H-M   'P 1'
#
loop_
_entity.id
_entity.type
_entity.pdbx_description
1 polymer ?
#
loop_
_entity_poly.entity_id
_entity_poly.type
_entity_poly.pdbx_seq_one_letter_code
_entity_poly.pdbx_strand_id
1 'polypeptide(L)'
;TPYSNDTIKLNCFLIAVCIEGCIQLDVNYRTYKLQAGELLLGLPNTIISHTMLSPKYKVRLAGFSTRFLQRIIKMKKETWNTAIHIHNNPVKSVDNGEDQTVFGFYRDLIIAKINDEPHCYHKEVIQHLFSAIFCEMMGQLHKEIEASGNMEGSKEGIKQVNYILRKFMELLSKDKGMHRSVSYFANELCYTPKHFSKVIKQACGRTPLDLINETTVEHIKYRLKRSEKSIKEIAEEFNFPNQSFFGKRSEEH
;
A
#
# COMPACT_ATOMS: atom_id res chain seq x y z
N THR A 1 2.60 -25.62 -19.59
CA THR A 1 2.74 -24.57 -18.53
C THR A 1 1.38 -23.95 -18.35
N PRO A 2 0.78 -23.97 -17.14
CA PRO A 2 -0.48 -23.28 -16.92
C PRO A 2 -0.25 -21.77 -17.15
N TYR A 3 -1.06 -21.21 -18.03
CA TYR A 3 -1.04 -19.80 -18.40
C TYR A 3 -2.42 -19.22 -18.14
N SER A 4 -2.48 -18.11 -17.41
CA SER A 4 -3.71 -17.36 -17.22
C SER A 4 -3.57 -15.95 -17.80
N ASN A 5 -4.53 -15.59 -18.64
CA ASN A 5 -4.68 -14.23 -19.17
C ASN A 5 -5.52 -13.33 -18.25
N ASP A 6 -6.01 -13.86 -17.15
CA ASP A 6 -6.85 -13.11 -16.24
C ASP A 6 -6.10 -11.91 -15.66
N THR A 7 -6.79 -10.81 -15.62
CA THR A 7 -6.28 -9.58 -15.01
C THR A 7 -6.92 -9.40 -13.64
N ILE A 8 -6.11 -9.36 -12.62
CA ILE A 8 -6.54 -9.20 -11.23
C ILE A 8 -6.08 -7.83 -10.73
N LYS A 9 -7.00 -7.04 -10.20
CA LYS A 9 -6.69 -5.81 -9.47
C LYS A 9 -6.71 -6.11 -7.98
N LEU A 10 -5.58 -5.93 -7.31
CA LEU A 10 -5.48 -6.17 -5.87
C LEU A 10 -6.28 -5.12 -5.09
N ASN A 11 -7.07 -5.57 -4.12
CA ASN A 11 -7.76 -4.73 -3.13
C ASN A 11 -7.08 -4.77 -1.74
N CYS A 12 -5.94 -5.44 -1.65
CA CYS A 12 -5.19 -5.66 -0.42
C CYS A 12 -3.68 -5.47 -0.69
N PHE A 13 -2.91 -5.38 0.37
CA PHE A 13 -1.47 -5.56 0.31
C PHE A 13 -1.18 -7.07 0.24
N LEU A 14 -0.47 -7.50 -0.80
CA LEU A 14 -0.15 -8.89 -1.06
C LEU A 14 1.35 -9.12 -0.85
N ILE A 15 1.67 -10.19 -0.14
CA ILE A 15 3.01 -10.76 -0.12
C ILE A 15 2.91 -12.16 -0.75
N ALA A 16 3.66 -12.40 -1.80
CA ALA A 16 3.74 -13.70 -2.45
C ALA A 16 5.20 -14.16 -2.44
N VAL A 17 5.52 -15.23 -1.70
CA VAL A 17 6.87 -15.80 -1.60
C VAL A 17 6.95 -17.04 -2.47
N CYS A 18 7.87 -17.05 -3.43
CA CYS A 18 8.16 -18.22 -4.22
C CYS A 18 9.07 -19.18 -3.42
N ILE A 19 8.55 -20.36 -3.11
CA ILE A 19 9.28 -21.38 -2.37
C ILE A 19 10.00 -22.36 -3.32
N GLU A 20 9.34 -22.70 -4.44
CA GLU A 20 9.86 -23.63 -5.44
C GLU A 20 9.40 -23.20 -6.84
N GLY A 21 10.24 -23.39 -7.82
CA GLY A 21 9.94 -23.10 -9.22
C GLY A 21 10.14 -21.65 -9.60
N CYS A 22 9.39 -21.23 -10.61
CA CYS A 22 9.43 -19.88 -11.15
C CYS A 22 8.03 -19.43 -11.59
N ILE A 23 7.74 -18.17 -11.36
CA ILE A 23 6.50 -17.51 -11.81
C ILE A 23 6.91 -16.32 -12.65
N GLN A 24 6.37 -16.21 -13.86
CA GLN A 24 6.45 -15.00 -14.66
C GLN A 24 5.08 -14.34 -14.67
N LEU A 25 5.02 -13.05 -14.37
CA LEU A 25 3.77 -12.30 -14.31
C LEU A 25 4.01 -10.84 -14.66
N ASP A 26 2.96 -10.19 -15.15
CA ASP A 26 2.98 -8.76 -15.35
C ASP A 26 2.42 -8.05 -14.11
N VAL A 27 3.17 -7.11 -13.59
CA VAL A 27 2.78 -6.22 -12.49
C VAL A 27 2.74 -4.80 -13.02
N ASN A 28 1.56 -4.17 -13.04
CA ASN A 28 1.35 -2.83 -13.59
C ASN A 28 1.92 -2.69 -15.02
N TYR A 29 1.67 -3.70 -15.87
CA TYR A 29 2.12 -3.77 -17.28
C TYR A 29 3.64 -3.91 -17.47
N ARG A 30 4.38 -4.34 -16.44
CA ARG A 30 5.79 -4.69 -16.52
C ARG A 30 5.97 -6.16 -16.16
N THR A 31 6.69 -6.89 -16.98
CA THR A 31 6.95 -8.31 -16.76
C THR A 31 8.04 -8.52 -15.72
N TYR A 32 7.74 -9.36 -14.74
CA TYR A 32 8.66 -9.80 -13.70
C TYR A 32 8.75 -11.31 -13.68
N LYS A 33 9.91 -11.81 -13.27
CA LYS A 33 10.11 -13.22 -12.89
C LYS A 33 10.30 -13.28 -11.39
N LEU A 34 9.60 -14.21 -10.77
CA LEU A 34 9.71 -14.53 -9.35
C LEU A 34 10.27 -15.93 -9.23
N GLN A 35 11.49 -16.06 -8.74
CA GLN A 35 12.19 -17.33 -8.56
C GLN A 35 12.10 -17.81 -7.12
N ALA A 36 12.47 -19.09 -6.89
CA ALA A 36 12.58 -19.62 -5.53
C ALA A 36 13.51 -18.74 -4.69
N GLY A 37 13.06 -18.33 -3.51
CA GLY A 37 13.77 -17.40 -2.64
C GLY A 37 13.49 -15.93 -2.92
N GLU A 38 12.55 -15.63 -3.79
CA GLU A 38 12.11 -14.25 -4.03
C GLU A 38 10.68 -14.04 -3.56
N LEU A 39 10.36 -12.81 -3.21
CA LEU A 39 9.01 -12.38 -2.88
C LEU A 39 8.53 -11.25 -3.78
N LEU A 40 7.23 -11.25 -4.03
CA LEU A 40 6.50 -10.17 -4.67
C LEU A 40 5.72 -9.40 -3.61
N LEU A 41 5.86 -8.08 -3.62
CA LEU A 41 5.06 -7.15 -2.83
C LEU A 41 4.06 -6.44 -3.72
N GLY A 42 2.77 -6.69 -3.52
CA GLY A 42 1.68 -6.04 -4.23
C GLY A 42 0.96 -5.02 -3.36
N LEU A 43 0.93 -3.77 -3.78
CA LEU A 43 0.14 -2.73 -3.12
C LEU A 43 -1.34 -2.80 -3.53
N PRO A 44 -2.28 -2.26 -2.73
CA PRO A 44 -3.64 -2.04 -3.18
C PRO A 44 -3.68 -1.29 -4.52
N ASN A 45 -4.56 -1.72 -5.42
CA ASN A 45 -4.69 -1.27 -6.81
C ASN A 45 -3.59 -1.72 -7.78
N THR A 46 -2.61 -2.52 -7.36
CA THR A 46 -1.68 -3.20 -8.28
C THR A 46 -2.47 -4.11 -9.21
N ILE A 47 -2.14 -4.06 -10.50
CA ILE A 47 -2.71 -4.92 -11.54
C ILE A 47 -1.73 -6.06 -11.77
N ILE A 48 -2.22 -7.29 -11.66
CA ILE A 48 -1.45 -8.51 -11.96
C ILE A 48 -2.14 -9.19 -13.16
N SER A 49 -1.36 -9.56 -14.18
CA SER A 49 -1.88 -10.24 -15.38
C SER A 49 -0.81 -11.14 -16.00
N HIS A 50 -1.21 -11.91 -17.03
CA HIS A 50 -0.32 -12.76 -17.83
C HIS A 50 0.58 -13.67 -16.97
N THR A 51 -0.04 -14.39 -16.03
CA THR A 51 0.70 -15.27 -15.12
C THR A 51 1.08 -16.59 -15.82
N MET A 52 2.36 -16.91 -15.82
CA MET A 52 2.92 -18.19 -16.28
C MET A 52 3.62 -18.87 -15.11
N LEU A 53 3.31 -20.15 -14.90
CA LEU A 53 3.85 -20.95 -13.80
C LEU A 53 4.76 -22.05 -14.35
N SER A 54 5.88 -22.32 -13.69
CA SER A 54 6.66 -23.51 -13.99
C SER A 54 5.87 -24.79 -13.65
N PRO A 55 6.16 -25.94 -14.27
CA PRO A 55 5.44 -27.21 -14.03
C PRO A 55 5.42 -27.62 -12.56
N LYS A 56 6.50 -27.35 -11.85
CA LYS A 56 6.57 -27.50 -10.39
C LYS A 56 6.75 -26.10 -9.80
N TYR A 57 5.79 -25.69 -8.98
CA TYR A 57 5.86 -24.41 -8.27
C TYR A 57 5.20 -24.54 -6.90
N LYS A 58 5.73 -23.80 -5.95
CA LYS A 58 5.15 -23.67 -4.61
C LYS A 58 5.25 -22.22 -4.18
N VAL A 59 4.12 -21.63 -3.81
CA VAL A 59 4.01 -20.22 -3.42
C VAL A 59 3.29 -20.13 -2.08
N ARG A 60 3.77 -19.25 -1.23
CA ARG A 60 3.08 -18.85 0.00
C ARG A 60 2.54 -17.46 -0.17
N LEU A 61 1.26 -17.27 0.12
CA LEU A 61 0.56 -16.00 -0.02
C LEU A 61 0.13 -15.47 1.35
N ALA A 62 0.28 -14.18 1.57
CA ALA A 62 -0.31 -13.47 2.68
C ALA A 62 -0.95 -12.18 2.18
N GLY A 63 -2.22 -11.94 2.54
CA GLY A 63 -2.97 -10.76 2.17
C GLY A 63 -3.38 -9.95 3.39
N PHE A 64 -3.16 -8.63 3.34
CA PHE A 64 -3.52 -7.71 4.42
C PHE A 64 -4.48 -6.67 3.88
N SER A 65 -5.68 -6.57 4.47
CA SER A 65 -6.65 -5.57 4.07
C SER A 65 -6.12 -4.15 4.34
N THR A 66 -6.51 -3.19 3.53
CA THR A 66 -6.19 -1.77 3.74
C THR A 66 -6.61 -1.30 5.13
N ARG A 67 -7.79 -1.75 5.60
CA ARG A 67 -8.29 -1.44 6.94
C ARG A 67 -7.40 -1.97 8.07
N PHE A 68 -6.83 -3.17 7.90
CA PHE A 68 -5.88 -3.73 8.86
C PHE A 68 -4.59 -2.89 8.89
N LEU A 69 -4.02 -2.59 7.71
CA LEU A 69 -2.80 -1.80 7.61
C LEU A 69 -2.95 -0.40 8.21
N GLN A 70 -4.07 0.27 7.99
CA GLN A 70 -4.37 1.57 8.58
C GLN A 70 -4.40 1.57 10.11
N ARG A 71 -4.68 0.43 10.75
CA ARG A 71 -4.65 0.30 12.22
C ARG A 71 -3.24 0.17 12.78
N ILE A 72 -2.35 -0.48 12.04
CA ILE A 72 -1.00 -0.80 12.52
C ILE A 72 0.06 0.19 12.04
N ILE A 73 -0.15 0.83 10.90
CA ILE A 73 0.79 1.78 10.32
C ILE A 73 0.23 3.19 10.44
N LYS A 74 0.94 4.03 11.16
CA LYS A 74 0.72 5.48 11.07
C LYS A 74 1.31 5.95 9.74
N MET A 75 0.50 6.63 8.93
CA MET A 75 0.94 7.20 7.65
C MET A 75 1.97 8.30 7.91
N LYS A 76 3.24 7.92 7.84
CA LYS A 76 4.38 8.80 7.93
C LYS A 76 4.98 9.02 6.55
N LYS A 77 5.87 10.00 6.42
CA LYS A 77 6.61 10.27 5.18
C LYS A 77 7.39 9.03 4.70
N GLU A 78 7.99 8.30 5.63
CA GLU A 78 8.75 7.07 5.39
C GLU A 78 7.88 5.98 4.76
N THR A 79 6.63 5.85 5.22
CA THR A 79 5.65 4.89 4.69
C THR A 79 5.37 5.13 3.21
N TRP A 80 5.28 6.40 2.79
CA TRP A 80 5.08 6.74 1.39
C TRP A 80 6.30 6.45 0.53
N ASN A 81 7.49 6.77 1.01
CA ASN A 81 8.73 6.43 0.30
C ASN A 81 8.85 4.92 0.08
N THR A 82 8.51 4.14 1.09
CA THR A 82 8.50 2.68 1.01
C THR A 82 7.44 2.18 0.01
N ALA A 83 6.23 2.76 0.00
CA ALA A 83 5.19 2.39 -0.96
C ALA A 83 5.62 2.70 -2.42
N ILE A 84 6.25 3.86 -2.66
CA ILE A 84 6.81 4.20 -3.97
C ILE A 84 7.91 3.20 -4.37
N HIS A 85 8.77 2.83 -3.43
CA HIS A 85 9.84 1.88 -3.67
C HIS A 85 9.30 0.50 -4.05
N ILE A 86 8.29 -0.01 -3.31
CA ILE A 86 7.59 -1.26 -3.62
C ILE A 86 6.92 -1.19 -5.00
N HIS A 87 6.25 -0.08 -5.33
CA HIS A 87 5.60 0.09 -6.63
C HIS A 87 6.58 -0.01 -7.81
N ASN A 88 7.77 0.56 -7.64
CA ASN A 88 8.81 0.56 -8.68
C ASN A 88 9.62 -0.73 -8.72
N ASN A 89 9.79 -1.39 -7.58
CA ASN A 89 10.57 -2.61 -7.40
C ASN A 89 9.77 -3.64 -6.58
N PRO A 90 8.74 -4.26 -7.18
CA PRO A 90 7.83 -5.13 -6.45
C PRO A 90 8.43 -6.50 -6.10
N VAL A 91 9.49 -6.93 -6.80
CA VAL A 91 10.18 -8.20 -6.53
C VAL A 91 11.42 -7.93 -5.69
N LYS A 92 11.57 -8.72 -4.64
CA LYS A 92 12.68 -8.67 -3.68
C LYS A 92 13.24 -10.05 -3.45
N SER A 93 14.55 -10.14 -3.28
CA SER A 93 15.19 -11.35 -2.80
C SER A 93 14.92 -11.52 -1.31
N VAL A 94 14.50 -12.72 -0.91
CA VAL A 94 14.49 -13.11 0.49
C VAL A 94 15.81 -13.81 0.75
N ASP A 95 16.51 -13.36 1.78
CA ASP A 95 17.74 -14.04 2.18
C ASP A 95 17.40 -15.50 2.55
N ASN A 96 17.70 -16.41 1.64
CA ASN A 96 17.42 -17.85 1.79
C ASN A 96 18.38 -18.53 2.76
N GLY A 97 19.22 -17.73 3.40
CA GLY A 97 20.18 -18.20 4.41
C GLY A 97 19.50 -18.41 5.74
N GLU A 98 19.17 -19.66 6.00
CA GLU A 98 18.83 -20.23 7.30
C GLU A 98 17.38 -19.99 7.78
N ASP A 99 16.77 -21.08 8.24
CA ASP A 99 15.52 -21.12 9.01
C ASP A 99 15.55 -20.26 10.30
N GLN A 100 16.67 -19.65 10.62
CA GLN A 100 16.92 -18.82 11.80
C GLN A 100 16.83 -17.30 11.54
N THR A 101 16.20 -16.88 10.44
CA THR A 101 15.93 -15.45 10.23
C THR A 101 14.82 -14.95 11.16
N VAL A 102 14.85 -13.68 11.53
CA VAL A 102 13.78 -13.03 12.33
C VAL A 102 12.41 -13.28 11.70
N PHE A 103 12.30 -13.25 10.38
CA PHE A 103 11.05 -13.57 9.67
C PHE A 103 10.65 -15.05 9.79
N GLY A 104 11.60 -15.95 9.86
CA GLY A 104 11.35 -17.38 10.14
C GLY A 104 10.71 -17.56 11.51
N PHE A 105 11.23 -16.93 12.54
CA PHE A 105 10.65 -17.01 13.90
C PHE A 105 9.25 -16.41 13.96
N TYR A 106 9.00 -15.27 13.32
CA TYR A 106 7.64 -14.70 13.22
C TYR A 106 6.69 -15.64 12.50
N ARG A 107 7.11 -16.21 11.37
CA ARG A 107 6.32 -17.17 10.59
C ARG A 107 5.91 -18.36 11.45
N ASP A 108 6.86 -18.98 12.12
CA ASP A 108 6.63 -20.19 12.90
C ASP A 108 5.74 -19.91 14.12
N LEU A 109 5.95 -18.78 14.78
CA LEU A 109 5.09 -18.35 15.88
C LEU A 109 3.65 -18.04 15.40
N ILE A 110 3.48 -17.39 14.26
CA ILE A 110 2.16 -17.12 13.67
C ILE A 110 1.46 -18.43 13.32
N ILE A 111 2.15 -19.37 12.67
CA ILE A 111 1.60 -20.69 12.32
C ILE A 111 1.20 -21.46 13.58
N ALA A 112 2.07 -21.49 14.60
CA ALA A 112 1.78 -22.13 15.86
C ALA A 112 0.52 -21.54 16.50
N LYS A 113 0.41 -20.20 16.55
CA LYS A 113 -0.74 -19.52 17.14
C LYS A 113 -2.04 -19.69 16.34
N ILE A 114 -1.98 -19.75 15.01
CA ILE A 114 -3.17 -20.03 14.19
C ILE A 114 -3.73 -21.44 14.47
N ASN A 115 -2.84 -22.41 14.74
CA ASN A 115 -3.20 -23.80 15.02
C ASN A 115 -3.47 -24.09 16.50
N ASP A 116 -3.27 -23.14 17.39
CA ASP A 116 -3.48 -23.26 18.84
C ASP A 116 -4.97 -23.16 19.19
N GLU A 117 -5.39 -23.69 20.33
CA GLU A 117 -6.77 -23.54 20.81
C GLU A 117 -7.09 -22.07 21.08
N PRO A 118 -8.25 -21.58 20.61
CA PRO A 118 -8.65 -20.20 20.81
C PRO A 118 -8.89 -19.86 22.27
N HIS A 119 -8.34 -18.77 22.76
CA HIS A 119 -8.65 -18.16 24.05
C HIS A 119 -9.19 -16.73 23.86
N CYS A 120 -9.63 -16.07 24.94
CA CYS A 120 -10.32 -14.76 24.84
C CYS A 120 -9.51 -13.66 24.14
N TYR A 121 -8.18 -13.71 24.12
CA TYR A 121 -7.29 -12.76 23.42
C TYR A 121 -6.61 -13.35 22.18
N HIS A 122 -7.05 -14.51 21.70
CA HIS A 122 -6.38 -15.22 20.60
C HIS A 122 -6.30 -14.39 19.33
N LYS A 123 -7.38 -13.72 18.96
CA LYS A 123 -7.45 -12.85 17.79
C LYS A 123 -6.51 -11.64 17.91
N GLU A 124 -6.45 -11.03 19.08
CA GLU A 124 -5.57 -9.90 19.37
C GLU A 124 -4.10 -10.31 19.28
N VAL A 125 -3.74 -11.46 19.84
CA VAL A 125 -2.38 -12.01 19.74
C VAL A 125 -1.97 -12.17 18.28
N ILE A 126 -2.81 -12.83 17.46
CA ILE A 126 -2.53 -13.02 16.04
C ILE A 126 -2.41 -11.68 15.32
N GLN A 127 -3.29 -10.70 15.61
CA GLN A 127 -3.23 -9.37 15.01
C GLN A 127 -1.93 -8.64 15.37
N HIS A 128 -1.47 -8.74 16.62
CA HIS A 128 -0.22 -8.11 17.05
C HIS A 128 1.01 -8.79 16.44
N LEU A 129 1.01 -10.10 16.27
CA LEU A 129 2.09 -10.81 15.58
C LEU A 129 2.19 -10.40 14.12
N PHE A 130 1.05 -10.30 13.40
CA PHE A 130 1.05 -9.78 12.03
C PHE A 130 1.48 -8.32 11.98
N SER A 131 1.13 -7.52 12.98
CA SER A 131 1.58 -6.13 13.06
C SER A 131 3.09 -6.04 13.25
N ALA A 132 3.65 -6.88 14.12
CA ALA A 132 5.08 -6.90 14.39
C ALA A 132 5.89 -7.33 13.16
N ILE A 133 5.54 -8.42 12.50
CA ILE A 133 6.24 -8.87 11.28
C ILE A 133 6.13 -7.83 10.15
N PHE A 134 4.98 -7.16 10.03
CA PHE A 134 4.80 -6.11 9.04
C PHE A 134 5.68 -4.88 9.33
N CYS A 135 5.76 -4.45 10.58
CA CYS A 135 6.63 -3.34 10.98
C CYS A 135 8.11 -3.67 10.74
N GLU A 136 8.53 -4.91 11.02
CA GLU A 136 9.90 -5.38 10.77
C GLU A 136 10.22 -5.34 9.28
N MET A 137 9.32 -5.85 8.44
CA MET A 137 9.46 -5.80 6.98
C MET A 137 9.57 -4.36 6.47
N MET A 138 8.73 -3.46 6.96
CA MET A 138 8.79 -2.03 6.58
C MET A 138 10.09 -1.37 7.04
N GLY A 139 10.60 -1.75 8.20
CA GLY A 139 11.89 -1.28 8.71
C GLY A 139 13.07 -1.73 7.84
N GLN A 140 13.08 -2.98 7.38
CA GLN A 140 14.10 -3.49 6.47
C GLN A 140 14.03 -2.81 5.11
N LEU A 141 12.83 -2.67 4.52
CA LEU A 141 12.64 -1.95 3.26
C LEU A 141 13.11 -0.49 3.37
N HIS A 142 12.91 0.14 4.53
CA HIS A 142 13.38 1.50 4.76
C HIS A 142 14.91 1.58 4.80
N LYS A 143 15.57 0.64 5.49
CA LYS A 143 17.03 0.54 5.49
C LYS A 143 17.60 0.29 4.10
N GLU A 144 16.97 -0.56 3.28
CA GLU A 144 17.36 -0.79 1.89
C GLU A 144 17.29 0.50 1.07
N ILE A 145 16.21 1.29 1.25
CA ILE A 145 16.03 2.57 0.58
C ILE A 145 17.11 3.57 1.00
N GLU A 146 17.43 3.64 2.29
CA GLU A 146 18.49 4.50 2.81
C GLU A 146 19.88 4.06 2.33
N ALA A 147 20.16 2.75 2.35
CA ALA A 147 21.42 2.20 1.86
C ALA A 147 21.58 2.35 0.34
N SER A 148 20.47 2.24 -0.40
CA SER A 148 20.39 2.56 -1.82
C SER A 148 20.45 4.06 -2.08
N GLY A 149 20.55 4.86 -1.04
CA GLY A 149 20.37 6.31 -0.91
C GLY A 149 21.20 7.21 -1.80
N ASN A 150 21.99 6.61 -2.61
CA ASN A 150 22.39 7.15 -3.88
C ASN A 150 21.42 6.72 -4.97
N MET A 151 20.20 7.23 -4.93
CA MET A 151 19.35 7.33 -6.12
C MET A 151 19.98 8.24 -7.18
N GLU A 152 21.29 8.28 -7.24
CA GLU A 152 22.04 9.07 -8.24
C GLU A 152 22.08 8.41 -9.63
N GLY A 153 21.61 7.18 -9.76
CA GLY A 153 21.52 6.49 -11.06
C GLY A 153 20.16 6.49 -11.75
N SER A 154 19.09 6.87 -11.09
CA SER A 154 17.76 6.90 -11.73
C SER A 154 17.57 8.19 -12.49
N LYS A 155 17.24 8.04 -13.78
CA LYS A 155 16.91 9.12 -14.73
C LYS A 155 16.19 10.27 -14.00
N GLU A 156 16.60 11.49 -14.25
CA GLU A 156 16.13 12.77 -13.68
C GLU A 156 14.59 12.84 -13.57
N GLY A 157 13.86 12.21 -14.51
CA GLY A 157 12.42 12.11 -14.52
C GLY A 157 11.81 11.30 -13.37
N ILE A 158 12.48 10.25 -12.85
CA ILE A 158 11.97 9.45 -11.72
C ILE A 158 12.12 10.23 -10.42
N LYS A 159 13.21 10.98 -10.26
CA LYS A 159 13.41 11.87 -9.11
C LYS A 159 12.31 12.94 -9.05
N GLN A 160 11.96 13.53 -10.18
CA GLN A 160 10.93 14.56 -10.28
C GLN A 160 9.52 13.99 -10.00
N VAL A 161 9.18 12.81 -10.54
CA VAL A 161 7.90 12.12 -10.29
C VAL A 161 7.73 11.83 -8.79
N ASN A 162 8.76 11.28 -8.15
CA ASN A 162 8.74 11.00 -6.72
C ASN A 162 8.67 12.27 -5.86
N TYR A 163 9.32 13.36 -6.30
CA TYR A 163 9.26 14.66 -5.65
C TYR A 163 7.84 15.23 -5.67
N ILE A 164 7.17 15.20 -6.84
CA ILE A 164 5.80 15.69 -6.99
C ILE A 164 4.83 14.90 -6.11
N LEU A 165 4.92 13.57 -6.10
CA LEU A 165 4.09 12.75 -5.23
C LEU A 165 4.31 13.08 -3.75
N ARG A 166 5.56 13.22 -3.32
CA ARG A 166 5.88 13.59 -1.93
C ARG A 166 5.27 14.95 -1.56
N LYS A 167 5.42 15.95 -2.42
CA LYS A 167 4.85 17.29 -2.20
C LYS A 167 3.32 17.25 -2.13
N PHE A 168 2.71 16.46 -2.99
CA PHE A 168 1.26 16.24 -2.95
C PHE A 168 0.81 15.62 -1.62
N MET A 169 1.51 14.59 -1.13
CA MET A 169 1.17 13.95 0.13
C MET A 169 1.38 14.87 1.34
N GLU A 170 2.42 15.71 1.32
CA GLU A 170 2.63 16.75 2.33
C GLU A 170 1.46 17.76 2.33
N LEU A 171 1.00 18.17 1.14
CA LEU A 171 -0.12 19.10 0.98
C LEU A 171 -1.45 18.47 1.43
N LEU A 172 -1.73 17.22 1.04
CA LEU A 172 -2.90 16.47 1.50
C LEU A 172 -2.97 16.36 3.03
N SER A 173 -1.84 16.05 3.66
CA SER A 173 -1.76 15.95 5.11
C SER A 173 -2.04 17.28 5.82
N LYS A 174 -1.60 18.40 5.23
CA LYS A 174 -1.87 19.75 5.75
C LYS A 174 -3.31 20.18 5.51
N ASP A 175 -3.86 19.81 4.37
CA ASP A 175 -5.23 20.17 3.95
C ASP A 175 -6.31 19.51 4.82
N LYS A 176 -6.04 18.35 5.38
CA LYS A 176 -6.95 17.61 6.27
C LYS A 176 -8.33 17.33 5.66
N GLY A 177 -8.42 17.22 4.33
CA GLY A 177 -9.64 16.90 3.60
C GLY A 177 -10.56 18.07 3.32
N MET A 178 -10.08 19.32 3.47
CA MET A 178 -10.87 20.53 3.22
C MET A 178 -11.13 20.74 1.72
N HIS A 179 -10.16 20.42 0.87
CA HIS A 179 -10.27 20.52 -0.58
C HIS A 179 -10.37 19.14 -1.23
N ARG A 180 -11.28 19.00 -2.21
CA ARG A 180 -11.55 17.73 -2.91
C ARG A 180 -11.25 17.78 -4.40
N SER A 181 -10.87 18.93 -4.91
CA SER A 181 -10.59 19.13 -6.34
C SER A 181 -9.13 18.77 -6.66
N VAL A 182 -8.93 17.91 -7.64
CA VAL A 182 -7.59 17.63 -8.19
C VAL A 182 -6.94 18.91 -8.71
N SER A 183 -7.74 19.81 -9.26
CA SER A 183 -7.25 21.11 -9.79
C SER A 183 -6.67 21.98 -8.70
N TYR A 184 -7.26 21.99 -7.49
CA TYR A 184 -6.72 22.71 -6.35
C TYR A 184 -5.27 22.27 -6.06
N PHE A 185 -5.06 21.00 -5.84
CA PHE A 185 -3.75 20.45 -5.50
C PHE A 185 -2.73 20.58 -6.64
N ALA A 186 -3.18 20.45 -7.89
CA ALA A 186 -2.33 20.65 -9.05
C ALA A 186 -1.85 22.11 -9.13
N ASN A 187 -2.75 23.07 -8.92
CA ASN A 187 -2.42 24.51 -8.95
C ASN A 187 -1.46 24.89 -7.82
N GLU A 188 -1.70 24.39 -6.58
CA GLU A 188 -0.79 24.63 -5.44
C GLU A 188 0.64 24.13 -5.71
N LEU A 189 0.77 23.10 -6.55
CA LEU A 189 2.06 22.53 -6.94
C LEU A 189 2.56 23.07 -8.30
N CYS A 190 1.88 24.07 -8.88
CA CYS A 190 2.22 24.69 -10.17
C CYS A 190 2.21 23.72 -11.36
N TYR A 191 1.28 22.75 -11.36
CA TYR A 191 1.08 21.80 -12.47
C TYR A 191 -0.31 21.91 -13.08
N THR A 192 -0.42 21.53 -14.36
CA THR A 192 -1.75 21.34 -14.96
C THR A 192 -2.40 20.08 -14.38
N PRO A 193 -3.73 20.03 -14.15
CA PRO A 193 -4.42 18.87 -13.59
C PRO A 193 -4.18 17.57 -14.38
N LYS A 194 -4.07 17.66 -15.71
CA LYS A 194 -3.80 16.51 -16.58
C LYS A 194 -2.40 15.95 -16.36
N HIS A 195 -1.38 16.80 -16.32
CA HIS A 195 0.01 16.39 -16.08
C HIS A 195 0.16 15.83 -14.67
N PHE A 196 -0.36 16.55 -13.68
CA PHE A 196 -0.36 16.14 -12.28
C PHE A 196 -0.98 14.75 -12.09
N SER A 197 -2.18 14.51 -12.66
CA SER A 197 -2.85 13.20 -12.58
C SER A 197 -2.04 12.07 -13.20
N LYS A 198 -1.40 12.33 -14.35
CA LYS A 198 -0.52 11.38 -15.02
C LYS A 198 0.68 11.02 -14.15
N VAL A 199 1.34 12.04 -13.58
CA VAL A 199 2.54 11.87 -12.75
C VAL A 199 2.23 11.10 -11.47
N ILE A 200 1.17 11.47 -10.74
CA ILE A 200 0.77 10.77 -9.51
C ILE A 200 0.42 9.30 -9.79
N LYS A 201 -0.39 9.04 -10.85
CA LYS A 201 -0.73 7.67 -11.24
C LYS A 201 0.50 6.86 -11.63
N GLN A 202 1.47 7.47 -12.31
CA GLN A 202 2.73 6.83 -12.67
C GLN A 202 3.59 6.53 -11.44
N ALA A 203 3.56 7.40 -10.42
CA ALA A 203 4.38 7.28 -9.22
C ALA A 203 3.89 6.21 -8.24
N CYS A 204 2.57 6.08 -8.06
CA CYS A 204 1.99 5.21 -7.03
C CYS A 204 0.84 4.30 -7.51
N GLY A 205 0.55 4.26 -8.81
CA GLY A 205 -0.52 3.43 -9.38
C GLY A 205 -1.94 3.93 -9.08
N ARG A 206 -2.11 4.98 -8.29
CA ARG A 206 -3.40 5.54 -7.86
C ARG A 206 -3.65 6.91 -8.45
N THR A 207 -4.92 7.27 -8.64
CA THR A 207 -5.24 8.64 -9.09
C THR A 207 -5.15 9.63 -7.92
N PRO A 208 -4.84 10.92 -8.18
CA PRO A 208 -4.92 11.96 -7.14
C PRO A 208 -6.28 12.01 -6.46
N LEU A 209 -7.36 11.78 -7.22
CA LEU A 209 -8.72 11.81 -6.70
C LEU A 209 -8.97 10.68 -5.68
N ASP A 210 -8.42 9.47 -5.91
CA ASP A 210 -8.52 8.36 -4.96
C ASP A 210 -7.84 8.72 -3.64
N LEU A 211 -6.64 9.32 -3.71
CA LEU A 211 -5.85 9.72 -2.54
C LEU A 211 -6.54 10.86 -1.75
N ILE A 212 -7.08 11.86 -2.45
CA ILE A 212 -7.85 12.95 -1.86
C ILE A 212 -9.08 12.41 -1.13
N ASN A 213 -9.86 11.54 -1.79
CA ASN A 213 -11.07 10.97 -1.22
C ASN A 213 -10.79 10.15 0.03
N GLU A 214 -9.77 9.29 -0.01
CA GLU A 214 -9.37 8.48 1.14
C GLU A 214 -8.96 9.34 2.33
N THR A 215 -8.10 10.33 2.11
CA THR A 215 -7.68 11.28 3.16
C THR A 215 -8.88 12.03 3.75
N THR A 216 -9.80 12.50 2.90
CA THR A 216 -11.01 13.18 3.36
C THR A 216 -11.87 12.28 4.23
N VAL A 217 -12.11 11.02 3.80
CA VAL A 217 -12.90 10.04 4.58
C VAL A 217 -12.23 9.71 5.92
N GLU A 218 -10.91 9.58 5.96
CA GLU A 218 -10.18 9.36 7.22
C GLU A 218 -10.37 10.52 8.21
N HIS A 219 -10.26 11.76 7.74
CA HIS A 219 -10.47 12.94 8.57
C HIS A 219 -11.92 13.06 9.03
N ILE A 220 -12.90 12.76 8.18
CA ILE A 220 -14.32 12.71 8.57
C ILE A 220 -14.54 11.67 9.68
N LYS A 221 -14.03 10.43 9.51
CA LYS A 221 -14.13 9.38 10.52
C LYS A 221 -13.48 9.79 11.85
N TYR A 222 -12.34 10.47 11.78
CA TYR A 222 -11.69 10.99 12.97
C TYR A 222 -12.54 12.03 13.69
N ARG A 223 -13.16 12.98 12.94
CA ARG A 223 -14.05 14.02 13.49
C ARG A 223 -15.30 13.42 14.11
N LEU A 224 -15.96 12.50 13.41
CA LEU A 224 -17.16 11.81 13.91
C LEU A 224 -16.92 11.06 15.24
N LYS A 225 -15.71 10.56 15.45
CA LYS A 225 -15.35 9.83 16.69
C LYS A 225 -14.94 10.72 17.85
N ARG A 226 -14.50 11.95 17.60
CA ARG A 226 -13.82 12.78 18.62
C ARG A 226 -14.40 14.17 18.79
N SER A 227 -15.37 14.59 17.98
CA SER A 227 -16.04 15.88 18.16
C SER A 227 -17.46 15.69 18.66
N GLU A 228 -17.95 16.64 19.43
CA GLU A 228 -19.34 16.73 19.85
C GLU A 228 -20.24 17.38 18.77
N LYS A 229 -19.67 17.70 17.60
CA LYS A 229 -20.37 18.30 16.48
C LYS A 229 -21.36 17.31 15.87
N SER A 230 -22.51 17.83 15.46
CA SER A 230 -23.51 17.08 14.70
C SER A 230 -22.96 16.66 13.32
N ILE A 231 -23.55 15.63 12.72
CA ILE A 231 -23.22 15.18 11.36
C ILE A 231 -23.34 16.33 10.35
N LYS A 232 -24.32 17.23 10.55
CA LYS A 232 -24.54 18.39 9.70
C LYS A 232 -23.38 19.38 9.77
N GLU A 233 -22.93 19.72 10.97
CA GLU A 233 -21.81 20.63 11.19
C GLU A 233 -20.49 20.04 10.64
N ILE A 234 -20.29 18.71 10.75
CA ILE A 234 -19.13 18.04 10.15
C ILE A 234 -19.23 18.07 8.62
N ALA A 235 -20.40 17.83 8.03
CA ALA A 235 -20.59 17.91 6.60
C ALA A 235 -20.32 19.33 6.06
N GLU A 236 -20.74 20.36 6.77
CA GLU A 236 -20.45 21.77 6.46
C GLU A 236 -18.95 22.07 6.60
N GLU A 237 -18.29 21.59 7.67
CA GLU A 237 -16.85 21.76 7.88
C GLU A 237 -16.04 21.21 6.70
N PHE A 238 -16.44 20.07 6.14
CA PHE A 238 -15.78 19.47 4.97
C PHE A 238 -16.35 19.93 3.63
N ASN A 239 -17.10 21.04 3.57
CA ASN A 239 -17.66 21.61 2.36
C ASN A 239 -18.51 20.63 1.52
N PHE A 240 -19.30 19.76 2.16
CA PHE A 240 -20.23 18.90 1.44
C PHE A 240 -21.48 19.70 1.06
N PRO A 241 -21.96 19.58 -0.20
CA PRO A 241 -23.07 20.36 -0.71
C PRO A 241 -24.39 20.02 -0.02
N ASN A 242 -24.53 18.82 0.52
CA ASN A 242 -25.66 18.40 1.35
C ASN A 242 -25.36 17.12 2.16
N GLN A 243 -26.20 16.84 3.15
CA GLN A 243 -26.07 15.72 4.08
C GLN A 243 -26.22 14.34 3.39
N SER A 244 -27.01 14.26 2.31
CA SER A 244 -27.20 13.01 1.56
C SER A 244 -25.93 12.58 0.81
N PHE A 245 -25.17 13.55 0.28
CA PHE A 245 -23.86 13.28 -0.33
C PHE A 245 -22.83 12.83 0.71
N PHE A 246 -22.89 13.37 1.92
CA PHE A 246 -22.04 12.97 3.03
C PHE A 246 -22.36 11.54 3.50
N GLY A 247 -23.65 11.19 3.68
CA GLY A 247 -24.10 9.87 4.10
C GLY A 247 -23.69 8.78 3.12
N LYS A 248 -23.97 8.96 1.82
CA LYS A 248 -23.61 8.01 0.77
C LYS A 248 -22.12 7.69 0.73
N ARG A 249 -21.28 8.66 1.04
CA ARG A 249 -19.82 8.51 1.05
C ARG A 249 -19.28 7.88 2.33
N SER A 250 -19.97 8.03 3.45
CA SER A 250 -19.61 7.39 4.72
C SER A 250 -20.04 5.92 4.79
N GLU A 251 -21.03 5.50 4.00
CA GLU A 251 -21.53 4.12 3.91
C GLU A 251 -20.77 3.27 2.88
N GLU A 252 -20.18 3.88 1.86
CA GLU A 252 -19.40 3.18 0.82
C GLU A 252 -17.99 2.71 1.32
N HIS A 253 -17.62 3.01 2.58
CA HIS A 253 -16.31 2.72 3.17
C HIS A 253 -16.40 2.34 4.65
#